data_4117a7a5e8bf321a253efdd5ee5a2cc2
#
_entry.id   4117a7a5e8bf321a253efdd5ee5a2cc2
#
_cell.length_a   1.000
_cell.length_b   1.000
_cell.length_c   1.000
_cell.angle_alpha   90.00
_cell.angle_beta   90.00
_cell.angle_gamma   90.00
#
_symmetry.space_group_name_H-M   'P 1'
#
loop_
_entity.id
_entity.type
_entity.pdbx_description
1 polymer ?
#
loop_
_entity_poly.entity_id
_entity_poly.type
_entity_poly.pdbx_seq_one_letter_code
_entity_poly.pdbx_strand_id
1 'polypeptide(L)'
;MNKWNKGLCLCGMVLCLAACSQDKKLPQGTRISVLEDYDIGNTTVQSQKAISLPAARVNSSWTQTSINPQHIVGNLKAKTSLQKQWAESFGKGISKRDILLAAPVVSQNRIFVMDSKGKVSSFSLKDGKKLWENTLKAKIGGFKESKSRASGLAVDDNILFATTGFGGIFAMNAETGKSKWRKIMESPIRIAPTVTSNMLLIQTVDNTLYALDKNTGQEIWKFGVAHEDTVIAGGASPAYDAEDNVVIAGFSNGEIVVLNATVGTPLWSSMLVDTKQVSSSTDINTIGACPIVENGAIYAISNSNSLVALDMRTGDKIWEKEIGSMQNMLLVGQYLFVVSNKNVLYAMEKDRGSIVWSLDVKEYIQDDEDKSLVYAAPPLMLNGQILLALSNGQILKIDALKGTVKAKKDLDIDISNGLIAAEGQIIGVSDGADLIVFK
;
A
#
# COMPACT_ATOMS: atom_id res chain seq x y z
N MET A 1 -34.50 -62.49 -42.51
CA MET A 1 -34.40 -61.39 -43.58
C MET A 1 -34.59 -60.10 -42.88
N ASN A 2 -33.74 -59.13 -42.77
CA ASN A 2 -32.44 -58.73 -43.34
C ASN A 2 -31.57 -58.07 -42.26
N LYS A 3 -30.40 -58.62 -42.00
CA LYS A 3 -29.33 -57.98 -41.30
C LYS A 3 -28.47 -57.28 -42.36
N TRP A 4 -28.68 -56.01 -42.64
CA TRP A 4 -27.73 -55.14 -43.36
C TRP A 4 -28.26 -53.71 -43.30
N ASN A 5 -27.69 -52.90 -42.45
CA ASN A 5 -27.57 -51.44 -42.53
C ASN A 5 -27.22 -50.78 -41.17
N LYS A 6 -26.26 -51.36 -40.43
CA LYS A 6 -25.70 -50.70 -39.25
C LYS A 6 -24.19 -50.36 -39.37
N GLY A 7 -23.58 -50.63 -40.51
CA GLY A 7 -22.15 -50.42 -40.72
C GLY A 7 -21.73 -49.12 -41.40
N LEU A 8 -22.65 -48.33 -41.98
CA LEU A 8 -22.29 -47.19 -42.79
C LEU A 8 -22.39 -45.81 -42.08
N CYS A 9 -22.98 -45.77 -40.89
CA CYS A 9 -23.05 -44.50 -40.12
C CYS A 9 -21.86 -44.24 -39.18
N LEU A 10 -21.01 -45.25 -38.92
CA LEU A 10 -19.88 -45.07 -38.00
C LEU A 10 -18.58 -44.56 -38.65
N CYS A 11 -18.45 -44.69 -39.98
CA CYS A 11 -17.30 -44.15 -40.71
C CYS A 11 -17.41 -42.65 -41.10
N GLY A 12 -18.61 -42.07 -41.09
CA GLY A 12 -18.82 -40.65 -41.41
C GLY A 12 -18.53 -39.71 -40.24
N MET A 13 -18.50 -40.19 -39.02
CA MET A 13 -18.35 -39.33 -37.83
C MET A 13 -16.88 -39.17 -37.33
N VAL A 14 -15.98 -39.98 -37.87
CA VAL A 14 -14.54 -39.88 -37.49
C VAL A 14 -13.73 -38.95 -38.39
N LEU A 15 -14.29 -38.55 -39.56
CA LEU A 15 -13.59 -37.71 -40.53
C LEU A 15 -13.80 -36.19 -40.30
N CYS A 16 -14.66 -35.77 -39.35
CA CYS A 16 -14.90 -34.34 -39.05
C CYS A 16 -14.06 -33.79 -37.87
N LEU A 17 -13.23 -34.59 -37.24
CA LEU A 17 -12.39 -34.16 -36.10
C LEU A 17 -10.93 -33.84 -36.47
N ALA A 18 -10.57 -33.94 -37.75
CA ALA A 18 -9.18 -33.69 -38.21
C ALA A 18 -8.97 -32.33 -38.95
N ALA A 19 -9.91 -31.41 -38.89
CA ALA A 19 -9.87 -30.17 -39.66
C ALA A 19 -9.74 -28.89 -38.82
N CYS A 20 -9.16 -28.91 -37.62
CA CYS A 20 -8.85 -27.69 -36.85
C CYS A 20 -7.51 -27.78 -36.14
N SER A 21 -6.42 -27.93 -36.90
CA SER A 21 -5.11 -27.46 -36.48
C SER A 21 -4.31 -27.00 -37.71
N GLN A 22 -4.72 -25.88 -38.28
CA GLN A 22 -3.77 -25.11 -39.06
C GLN A 22 -2.94 -24.30 -38.06
N ASP A 23 -1.76 -24.83 -37.73
CA ASP A 23 -0.68 -24.03 -37.15
C ASP A 23 -0.43 -22.87 -38.13
N LYS A 24 -0.98 -21.71 -37.79
CA LYS A 24 -0.61 -20.47 -38.47
C LYS A 24 0.89 -20.28 -38.19
N LYS A 25 1.73 -20.68 -39.17
CA LYS A 25 3.15 -20.30 -39.15
C LYS A 25 3.21 -18.79 -39.02
N LEU A 26 3.59 -18.29 -37.88
CA LEU A 26 3.84 -16.88 -37.65
C LEU A 26 4.95 -16.45 -38.63
N PRO A 27 4.85 -15.28 -39.27
CA PRO A 27 5.89 -14.78 -40.17
C PRO A 27 7.23 -14.79 -39.46
N GLN A 28 8.26 -15.39 -40.07
CA GLN A 28 9.63 -15.28 -39.59
C GLN A 28 10.14 -13.87 -39.89
N GLY A 29 10.40 -13.12 -38.82
CA GLY A 29 10.98 -11.78 -38.86
C GLY A 29 11.38 -11.34 -37.46
N THR A 30 12.37 -10.48 -37.35
CA THR A 30 12.70 -9.82 -36.10
C THR A 30 11.53 -8.97 -35.69
N ARG A 31 10.84 -9.32 -34.61
CA ARG A 31 9.75 -8.50 -34.07
C ARG A 31 10.37 -7.26 -33.47
N ILE A 32 10.16 -6.12 -34.08
CA ILE A 32 10.47 -4.82 -33.51
C ILE A 32 9.20 -4.42 -32.72
N SER A 33 9.36 -4.11 -31.42
CA SER A 33 8.30 -3.52 -30.63
C SER A 33 7.88 -2.20 -31.30
N VAL A 34 6.61 -2.08 -31.69
CA VAL A 34 6.06 -0.84 -32.29
C VAL A 34 5.75 0.19 -31.20
N LEU A 35 5.67 -0.25 -29.96
CA LEU A 35 5.68 0.62 -28.81
C LEU A 35 7.15 0.83 -28.46
N GLU A 36 7.65 2.04 -28.67
CA GLU A 36 8.90 2.46 -28.06
C GLU A 36 8.71 2.25 -26.56
N ASP A 37 9.28 1.16 -26.03
CA ASP A 37 9.69 1.16 -24.64
C ASP A 37 10.62 2.38 -24.54
N TYR A 38 10.11 3.45 -23.96
CA TYR A 38 10.98 4.48 -23.43
C TYR A 38 11.76 3.78 -22.32
N ASP A 39 12.78 3.05 -22.75
CA ASP A 39 13.85 2.59 -21.91
C ASP A 39 14.47 3.88 -21.36
N ILE A 40 13.97 4.31 -20.21
CA ILE A 40 14.73 5.21 -19.34
C ILE A 40 15.86 4.31 -18.82
N GLY A 41 16.71 3.91 -19.78
CA GLY A 41 17.93 3.20 -19.53
C GLY A 41 18.68 3.97 -18.47
N ASN A 42 19.44 3.30 -17.64
CA ASN A 42 20.35 3.75 -16.59
C ASN A 42 21.06 5.11 -16.86
N THR A 43 20.32 6.08 -17.34
CA THR A 43 20.74 7.46 -17.40
C THR A 43 20.61 7.97 -15.99
N THR A 44 21.66 7.76 -15.21
CA THR A 44 21.93 8.56 -14.02
C THR A 44 21.97 10.01 -14.52
N VAL A 45 20.80 10.65 -14.60
CA VAL A 45 20.73 12.09 -14.71
C VAL A 45 21.21 12.58 -13.35
N GLN A 46 22.52 12.64 -13.19
CA GLN A 46 23.14 13.29 -12.04
C GLN A 46 22.78 14.76 -12.15
N SER A 47 21.71 15.16 -11.44
CA SER A 47 21.54 16.55 -11.08
C SER A 47 22.85 16.97 -10.40
N GLN A 48 23.49 18.03 -10.87
CA GLN A 48 24.73 18.57 -10.28
C GLN A 48 24.52 19.09 -8.85
N LYS A 49 23.29 19.09 -8.35
CA LYS A 49 22.92 19.54 -7.02
C LYS A 49 22.98 18.37 -6.04
N ALA A 50 23.88 18.42 -5.08
CA ALA A 50 23.98 17.42 -4.03
C ALA A 50 22.68 17.36 -3.23
N ILE A 51 22.13 16.16 -3.03
CA ILE A 51 20.99 15.93 -2.14
C ILE A 51 21.40 16.34 -0.71
N SER A 52 20.58 17.17 -0.09
CA SER A 52 20.70 17.55 1.32
C SER A 52 19.50 17.01 2.09
N LEU A 53 19.73 16.11 3.00
CA LEU A 53 18.69 15.50 3.82
C LEU A 53 18.62 16.19 5.19
N PRO A 54 17.42 16.35 5.77
CA PRO A 54 17.27 16.80 7.14
C PRO A 54 17.92 15.79 8.11
N ALA A 55 18.36 16.29 9.28
CA ALA A 55 18.90 15.43 10.33
C ALA A 55 17.90 14.34 10.73
N ALA A 56 18.41 13.14 11.02
CA ALA A 56 17.58 12.04 11.46
C ALA A 56 16.96 12.33 12.84
N ARG A 57 15.63 12.18 12.95
CA ARG A 57 14.88 12.39 14.19
C ARG A 57 14.49 11.07 14.84
N VAL A 58 14.47 11.03 16.15
CA VAL A 58 13.88 9.91 16.91
C VAL A 58 12.36 10.06 16.87
N ASN A 59 11.66 8.97 16.63
CA ASN A 59 10.22 8.89 16.83
C ASN A 59 9.89 7.82 17.88
N SER A 60 8.94 8.13 18.76
CA SER A 60 8.49 7.24 19.82
C SER A 60 7.33 6.34 19.39
N SER A 61 6.72 6.61 18.25
CA SER A 61 5.49 5.95 17.84
C SER A 61 5.39 5.83 16.31
N TRP A 62 4.55 4.89 15.87
CA TRP A 62 4.09 4.73 14.50
C TRP A 62 2.59 4.45 14.53
N THR A 63 1.80 5.52 14.61
CA THR A 63 0.40 5.41 15.06
C THR A 63 -0.58 4.97 14.00
N GLN A 64 -0.24 5.12 12.72
CA GLN A 64 -1.10 4.81 11.58
C GLN A 64 -0.27 4.67 10.30
N THR A 65 -0.89 4.44 9.17
CA THR A 65 -0.21 4.37 7.87
C THR A 65 0.66 5.61 7.68
N SER A 66 1.92 5.38 7.29
CA SER A 66 2.92 6.45 7.11
C SER A 66 3.06 7.42 8.30
N ILE A 67 2.89 6.89 9.52
CA ILE A 67 3.18 7.52 10.81
C ILE A 67 2.20 8.60 11.29
N ASN A 68 1.66 9.43 10.41
CA ASN A 68 0.80 10.57 10.77
C ASN A 68 -0.29 10.81 9.70
N PRO A 69 -1.29 11.68 9.95
CA PRO A 69 -2.38 11.93 9.01
C PRO A 69 -1.95 12.62 7.69
N GLN A 70 -0.82 13.33 7.66
CA GLN A 70 -0.26 13.93 6.45
C GLN A 70 0.56 12.94 5.62
N HIS A 71 0.83 11.74 6.15
CA HIS A 71 1.65 10.69 5.58
C HIS A 71 3.14 11.08 5.38
N ILE A 72 3.68 11.94 6.24
CA ILE A 72 5.07 12.40 6.21
C ILE A 72 5.90 11.60 7.21
N VAL A 73 6.69 10.65 6.71
CA VAL A 73 7.58 9.82 7.55
C VAL A 73 8.89 10.56 7.88
N GLY A 74 9.55 11.11 6.86
CA GLY A 74 10.81 11.83 7.02
C GLY A 74 12.02 10.91 7.24
N ASN A 75 13.16 11.50 7.68
CA ASN A 75 14.37 10.77 8.03
C ASN A 75 14.34 10.39 9.51
N LEU A 76 14.25 9.11 9.82
CA LEU A 76 14.15 8.61 11.19
C LEU A 76 15.50 8.11 11.71
N LYS A 77 15.69 8.15 13.03
CA LYS A 77 16.88 7.62 13.69
C LYS A 77 16.59 6.24 14.25
N ALA A 78 17.29 5.23 13.74
CA ALA A 78 17.24 3.86 14.26
C ALA A 78 18.57 3.14 14.04
N LYS A 79 18.79 2.04 14.75
CA LYS A 79 19.91 1.14 14.47
C LYS A 79 19.62 0.38 13.18
N THR A 80 20.57 0.35 12.26
CA THR A 80 20.38 -0.26 10.93
C THR A 80 21.13 -1.58 10.73
N SER A 81 21.59 -2.21 11.84
CA SER A 81 22.31 -3.49 11.74
C SER A 81 21.42 -4.63 11.25
N LEU A 82 20.10 -4.52 11.36
CA LEU A 82 19.10 -5.56 11.06
C LEU A 82 19.41 -6.88 11.80
N GLN A 83 19.98 -6.79 13.01
CA GLN A 83 20.12 -7.94 13.89
C GLN A 83 18.78 -8.18 14.60
N LYS A 84 18.23 -9.37 14.42
CA LYS A 84 16.99 -9.76 15.09
C LYS A 84 17.19 -9.69 16.60
N GLN A 85 16.36 -8.90 17.26
CA GLN A 85 16.33 -8.79 18.73
C GLN A 85 15.39 -9.84 19.31
N TRP A 86 14.20 -9.94 18.76
CA TRP A 86 13.21 -10.96 19.09
C TRP A 86 12.22 -11.12 17.94
N ALA A 87 11.50 -12.25 17.93
CA ALA A 87 10.40 -12.50 17.03
C ALA A 87 9.32 -13.32 17.73
N GLU A 88 8.06 -12.99 17.46
CA GLU A 88 6.90 -13.64 18.06
C GLU A 88 5.81 -13.87 17.04
N SER A 89 5.25 -15.07 16.99
CA SER A 89 4.10 -15.36 16.13
C SER A 89 2.82 -14.79 16.76
N PHE A 90 2.01 -14.10 15.95
CA PHE A 90 0.77 -13.49 16.43
C PHE A 90 -0.49 -14.13 15.84
N GLY A 91 -0.36 -15.08 14.92
CA GLY A 91 -1.55 -15.76 14.40
C GLY A 91 -1.43 -16.44 13.07
N LYS A 92 -2.34 -16.14 12.15
CA LYS A 92 -2.40 -16.73 10.81
C LYS A 92 -1.88 -15.74 9.78
N GLY A 93 -0.92 -16.19 9.00
CA GLY A 93 -0.35 -15.47 7.89
C GLY A 93 -1.30 -15.34 6.69
N ILE A 94 -0.80 -14.78 5.62
CA ILE A 94 -1.53 -14.68 4.35
C ILE A 94 -1.75 -16.08 3.74
N SER A 95 -2.77 -16.18 2.91
CA SER A 95 -3.12 -17.39 2.19
C SER A 95 -3.78 -17.02 0.87
N LYS A 96 -4.01 -18.00 -0.03
CA LYS A 96 -4.73 -17.78 -1.30
C LYS A 96 -6.08 -17.06 -1.15
N ARG A 97 -6.69 -17.11 0.04
CA ARG A 97 -8.00 -16.47 0.33
C ARG A 97 -7.90 -15.23 1.20
N ASP A 98 -6.84 -15.11 1.98
CA ASP A 98 -6.61 -14.03 2.94
C ASP A 98 -5.28 -13.39 2.61
N ILE A 99 -5.30 -12.46 1.68
CA ILE A 99 -4.13 -11.89 1.00
C ILE A 99 -3.57 -10.63 1.69
N LEU A 100 -4.22 -10.13 2.73
CA LEU A 100 -3.82 -8.91 3.41
C LEU A 100 -3.50 -9.19 4.88
N LEU A 101 -2.40 -8.63 5.35
CA LEU A 101 -2.09 -8.39 6.75
C LEU A 101 -2.12 -6.89 7.01
N ALA A 102 -2.62 -6.48 8.16
CA ALA A 102 -2.51 -5.09 8.60
C ALA A 102 -1.04 -4.75 8.89
N ALA A 103 -0.57 -3.61 8.43
CA ALA A 103 0.71 -3.08 8.87
C ALA A 103 0.68 -2.86 10.39
N PRO A 104 1.80 -3.10 11.11
CA PRO A 104 1.86 -2.90 12.54
C PRO A 104 1.78 -1.41 12.90
N VAL A 105 1.22 -1.10 14.07
CA VAL A 105 1.27 0.24 14.64
C VAL A 105 1.89 0.21 16.04
N VAL A 106 2.55 1.30 16.41
CA VAL A 106 3.30 1.41 17.66
C VAL A 106 2.88 2.66 18.42
N SER A 107 2.55 2.48 19.69
CA SER A 107 2.29 3.57 20.64
C SER A 107 2.63 3.13 22.05
N GLN A 108 3.19 4.04 22.86
CA GLN A 108 3.46 3.83 24.28
C GLN A 108 4.23 2.51 24.57
N ASN A 109 5.32 2.28 23.82
CA ASN A 109 6.13 1.04 23.92
C ASN A 109 5.36 -0.27 23.66
N ARG A 110 4.24 -0.22 22.95
CA ARG A 110 3.44 -1.37 22.55
C ARG A 110 3.37 -1.45 21.04
N ILE A 111 3.49 -2.65 20.52
CA ILE A 111 3.23 -2.95 19.12
C ILE A 111 1.86 -3.63 19.04
N PHE A 112 1.05 -3.18 18.10
CA PHE A 112 -0.24 -3.79 17.79
C PHE A 112 -0.18 -4.39 16.39
N VAL A 113 -0.62 -5.63 16.27
CA VAL A 113 -0.67 -6.40 15.02
C VAL A 113 -2.03 -7.05 14.88
N MET A 114 -2.43 -7.33 13.65
CA MET A 114 -3.67 -8.06 13.35
C MET A 114 -3.37 -9.14 12.32
N ASP A 115 -3.73 -10.38 12.64
CA ASP A 115 -3.55 -11.52 11.74
C ASP A 115 -4.60 -11.54 10.62
N SER A 116 -4.38 -12.38 9.59
CA SER A 116 -5.28 -12.47 8.44
C SER A 116 -6.72 -12.89 8.77
N LYS A 117 -6.97 -13.34 10.01
CA LYS A 117 -8.29 -13.76 10.51
C LYS A 117 -8.93 -12.74 11.45
N GLY A 118 -8.33 -11.57 11.62
CA GLY A 118 -8.83 -10.50 12.48
C GLY A 118 -8.57 -10.73 13.97
N LYS A 119 -7.56 -11.52 14.32
CA LYS A 119 -7.05 -11.56 15.69
C LYS A 119 -6.07 -10.41 15.89
N VAL A 120 -6.41 -9.49 16.76
CA VAL A 120 -5.58 -8.36 17.18
C VAL A 120 -4.79 -8.74 18.40
N SER A 121 -3.50 -8.46 18.41
CA SER A 121 -2.60 -8.75 19.53
C SER A 121 -1.74 -7.53 19.85
N SER A 122 -1.44 -7.33 21.12
CA SER A 122 -0.51 -6.32 21.61
C SER A 122 0.71 -6.98 22.23
N PHE A 123 1.88 -6.46 21.85
CA PHE A 123 3.17 -6.93 22.36
C PHE A 123 3.96 -5.77 22.96
N SER A 124 4.80 -6.06 23.95
CA SER A 124 5.79 -5.13 24.45
C SER A 124 6.89 -4.93 23.42
N LEU A 125 7.15 -3.69 23.02
CA LEU A 125 8.22 -3.35 22.07
C LEU A 125 9.60 -3.76 22.61
N LYS A 126 9.78 -3.72 23.93
CA LYS A 126 11.06 -3.98 24.59
C LYS A 126 11.52 -5.42 24.47
N ASP A 127 10.64 -6.37 24.69
CA ASP A 127 10.98 -7.78 24.92
C ASP A 127 10.08 -8.79 24.19
N GLY A 128 9.11 -8.34 23.38
CA GLY A 128 8.20 -9.18 22.62
C GLY A 128 7.12 -9.87 23.46
N LYS A 129 7.04 -9.60 24.76
CA LYS A 129 6.01 -10.22 25.61
C LYS A 129 4.62 -9.85 25.13
N LYS A 130 3.78 -10.85 24.86
CA LYS A 130 2.38 -10.63 24.54
C LYS A 130 1.63 -10.07 25.75
N LEU A 131 0.99 -8.92 25.59
CA LEU A 131 0.26 -8.20 26.63
C LEU A 131 -1.21 -8.61 26.65
N TRP A 132 -1.83 -8.68 25.48
CA TRP A 132 -3.20 -9.14 25.30
C TRP A 132 -3.46 -9.57 23.84
N GLU A 133 -4.52 -10.33 23.64
CA GLU A 133 -5.07 -10.62 22.31
C GLU A 133 -6.59 -10.59 22.34
N ASN A 134 -7.21 -10.22 21.21
CA ASN A 134 -8.64 -10.18 21.04
C ASN A 134 -8.98 -10.58 19.59
N THR A 135 -9.99 -11.41 19.40
CA THR A 135 -10.46 -11.79 18.06
C THR A 135 -11.70 -10.99 17.70
N LEU A 136 -11.59 -10.21 16.63
CA LEU A 136 -12.70 -9.39 16.15
C LEU A 136 -13.77 -10.29 15.54
N LYS A 137 -14.99 -10.11 16.02
CA LYS A 137 -16.16 -10.86 15.53
C LYS A 137 -17.23 -9.87 15.10
N ALA A 138 -17.60 -9.90 13.84
CA ALA A 138 -18.76 -9.20 13.32
C ALA A 138 -19.87 -10.21 12.98
N LYS A 139 -21.13 -9.85 13.21
CA LYS A 139 -22.28 -10.57 12.69
C LYS A 139 -22.91 -9.68 11.63
N ILE A 140 -22.96 -10.14 10.40
CA ILE A 140 -23.62 -9.45 9.30
C ILE A 140 -24.88 -10.24 8.95
N GLY A 141 -26.06 -9.60 9.01
CA GLY A 141 -27.30 -10.16 8.50
C GLY A 141 -27.70 -11.52 9.08
N GLY A 142 -27.38 -11.82 10.35
CA GLY A 142 -27.74 -13.08 11.00
C GLY A 142 -26.78 -14.26 10.70
N PHE A 143 -25.86 -14.11 9.77
CA PHE A 143 -24.83 -15.11 9.51
C PHE A 143 -23.68 -14.98 10.52
N LYS A 144 -23.25 -16.10 11.08
CA LYS A 144 -22.00 -16.15 11.85
C LYS A 144 -20.86 -15.88 10.89
N GLU A 145 -20.28 -14.70 11.00
CA GLU A 145 -19.02 -14.42 10.30
C GLU A 145 -17.92 -15.30 10.87
N SER A 146 -17.52 -16.26 10.09
CA SER A 146 -16.47 -17.20 10.52
C SER A 146 -15.05 -16.69 10.23
N LYS A 147 -14.89 -15.58 9.47
CA LYS A 147 -13.58 -15.16 8.95
C LYS A 147 -13.55 -13.64 8.74
N SER A 148 -13.20 -12.90 9.78
CA SER A 148 -12.80 -11.52 9.62
C SER A 148 -11.48 -11.47 8.86
N ARG A 149 -11.41 -10.71 7.76
CA ARG A 149 -10.15 -10.44 7.04
C ARG A 149 -9.54 -9.17 7.59
N ALA A 150 -8.25 -9.18 7.86
CA ALA A 150 -7.52 -7.99 8.25
C ALA A 150 -7.62 -6.93 7.16
N SER A 151 -7.68 -5.66 7.57
CA SER A 151 -7.61 -4.53 6.66
C SER A 151 -6.56 -3.53 7.14
N GLY A 152 -6.75 -2.89 8.30
CA GLY A 152 -5.76 -1.96 8.81
C GLY A 152 -5.92 -1.65 10.29
N LEU A 153 -4.89 -1.05 10.85
CA LEU A 153 -4.81 -0.59 12.23
C LEU A 153 -4.45 0.89 12.29
N ALA A 154 -4.97 1.58 13.30
CA ALA A 154 -4.47 2.87 13.74
C ALA A 154 -4.63 2.98 15.25
N VAL A 155 -3.79 3.76 15.91
CA VAL A 155 -3.85 3.99 17.35
C VAL A 155 -3.72 5.48 17.65
N ASP A 156 -4.55 5.98 18.53
CA ASP A 156 -4.49 7.35 19.00
C ASP A 156 -4.74 7.38 20.52
N ASP A 157 -3.80 7.95 21.24
CA ASP A 157 -3.78 7.90 22.68
C ASP A 157 -3.96 6.47 23.23
N ASN A 158 -5.10 6.19 23.85
CA ASN A 158 -5.45 4.89 24.41
C ASN A 158 -6.58 4.19 23.62
N ILE A 159 -6.79 4.54 22.36
CA ILE A 159 -7.78 3.89 21.49
C ILE A 159 -7.06 3.25 20.31
N LEU A 160 -7.19 1.94 20.19
CA LEU A 160 -6.77 1.18 19.02
C LEU A 160 -7.98 0.99 18.10
N PHE A 161 -7.86 1.40 16.86
CA PHE A 161 -8.84 1.19 15.80
C PHE A 161 -8.38 0.06 14.89
N ALA A 162 -9.29 -0.83 14.57
CA ALA A 162 -9.07 -1.91 13.62
C ALA A 162 -10.19 -1.97 12.60
N THR A 163 -9.85 -2.08 11.32
CA THR A 163 -10.80 -2.28 10.23
C THR A 163 -10.68 -3.68 9.68
N THR A 164 -11.80 -4.21 9.16
CA THR A 164 -11.84 -5.54 8.58
C THR A 164 -12.43 -5.51 7.18
N GLY A 165 -11.97 -6.44 6.33
CA GLY A 165 -12.42 -6.58 4.94
C GLY A 165 -13.90 -6.91 4.75
N PHE A 166 -14.66 -7.05 5.85
CA PHE A 166 -16.12 -7.20 5.84
C PHE A 166 -16.84 -5.97 6.39
N GLY A 167 -16.20 -4.80 6.34
CA GLY A 167 -16.82 -3.55 6.77
C GLY A 167 -16.82 -3.33 8.27
N GLY A 168 -16.20 -4.18 9.07
CA GLY A 168 -16.12 -4.01 10.52
C GLY A 168 -15.15 -2.92 10.92
N ILE A 169 -15.57 -2.03 11.82
CA ILE A 169 -14.76 -1.02 12.49
C ILE A 169 -14.86 -1.28 13.98
N PHE A 170 -13.71 -1.42 14.64
CA PHE A 170 -13.62 -1.73 16.06
C PHE A 170 -12.72 -0.73 16.76
N ALA A 171 -13.23 -0.04 17.77
CA ALA A 171 -12.42 0.75 18.68
C ALA A 171 -12.24 -0.02 19.98
N MET A 172 -11.00 -0.14 20.41
CA MET A 172 -10.60 -0.90 21.60
C MET A 172 -9.73 -0.04 22.50
N ASN A 173 -9.79 -0.29 23.79
CA ASN A 173 -8.80 0.26 24.69
C ASN A 173 -7.42 -0.34 24.35
N ALA A 174 -6.44 0.48 24.02
CA ALA A 174 -5.12 0.03 23.55
C ALA A 174 -4.34 -0.71 24.64
N GLU A 175 -4.59 -0.41 25.93
CA GLU A 175 -3.90 -1.04 27.03
C GLU A 175 -4.43 -2.45 27.34
N THR A 176 -5.74 -2.67 27.21
CA THR A 176 -6.41 -3.89 27.68
C THR A 176 -7.03 -4.73 26.55
N GLY A 177 -7.12 -4.22 25.32
CA GLY A 177 -7.83 -4.86 24.22
C GLY A 177 -9.35 -4.91 24.35
N LYS A 178 -9.94 -4.30 25.41
CA LYS A 178 -11.38 -4.30 25.62
C LYS A 178 -12.08 -3.39 24.61
N SER A 179 -13.20 -3.88 24.05
CA SER A 179 -14.00 -3.10 23.10
C SER A 179 -14.59 -1.85 23.76
N LYS A 180 -14.45 -0.72 23.10
CA LYS A 180 -15.14 0.56 23.43
C LYS A 180 -16.42 0.69 22.62
N TRP A 181 -16.30 0.64 21.31
CA TRP A 181 -17.42 0.63 20.39
C TRP A 181 -17.08 -0.17 19.12
N ARG A 182 -18.10 -0.50 18.35
CA ARG A 182 -17.97 -1.13 17.03
C ARG A 182 -19.05 -0.63 16.09
N LYS A 183 -18.73 -0.57 14.79
CA LYS A 183 -19.67 -0.25 13.71
C LYS A 183 -19.45 -1.23 12.57
N ILE A 184 -20.51 -1.62 11.89
CA ILE A 184 -20.45 -2.44 10.69
C ILE A 184 -20.97 -1.60 9.54
N MET A 185 -20.14 -1.44 8.52
CA MET A 185 -20.48 -0.77 7.28
C MET A 185 -21.13 -1.78 6.32
N GLU A 186 -21.94 -1.29 5.40
CA GLU A 186 -22.58 -2.11 4.38
C GLU A 186 -21.58 -2.61 3.33
N SER A 187 -20.55 -1.82 3.06
CA SER A 187 -19.51 -2.11 2.09
C SER A 187 -18.18 -2.54 2.76
N PRO A 188 -17.40 -3.42 2.15
CA PRO A 188 -16.09 -3.83 2.65
C PRO A 188 -15.12 -2.65 2.83
N ILE A 189 -14.18 -2.82 3.79
CA ILE A 189 -13.07 -1.89 4.01
C ILE A 189 -11.78 -2.64 3.70
N ARG A 190 -10.89 -2.06 2.88
CA ARG A 190 -9.61 -2.70 2.50
C ARG A 190 -8.40 -1.83 2.79
N ILE A 191 -8.57 -0.74 3.51
CA ILE A 191 -7.53 0.22 3.88
C ILE A 191 -7.47 0.40 5.39
N ALA A 192 -6.32 0.88 5.86
CA ALA A 192 -6.18 1.31 7.25
C ALA A 192 -6.96 2.62 7.47
N PRO A 193 -7.53 2.82 8.67
CA PRO A 193 -8.18 4.07 9.01
C PRO A 193 -7.14 5.18 9.21
N THR A 194 -7.52 6.42 8.92
CA THR A 194 -6.76 7.61 9.31
C THR A 194 -7.42 8.25 10.53
N VAL A 195 -6.62 8.46 11.57
CA VAL A 195 -7.08 9.09 12.81
C VAL A 195 -6.63 10.53 12.85
N THR A 196 -7.56 11.42 13.14
CA THR A 196 -7.31 12.85 13.39
C THR A 196 -7.53 13.19 14.88
N SER A 197 -7.47 14.46 15.24
CA SER A 197 -7.74 14.90 16.62
C SER A 197 -9.13 14.48 17.13
N ASN A 198 -10.14 14.45 16.27
CA ASN A 198 -11.53 14.18 16.63
C ASN A 198 -12.24 13.17 15.72
N MET A 199 -11.68 12.85 14.54
CA MET A 199 -12.33 11.99 13.56
C MET A 199 -11.55 10.71 13.31
N LEU A 200 -12.28 9.70 12.86
CA LEU A 200 -11.78 8.48 12.23
C LEU A 200 -12.27 8.48 10.78
N LEU A 201 -11.33 8.58 9.84
CA LEU A 201 -11.62 8.56 8.41
C LEU A 201 -11.54 7.12 7.90
N ILE A 202 -12.61 6.67 7.25
CA ILE A 202 -12.76 5.30 6.73
C ILE A 202 -13.22 5.38 5.28
N GLN A 203 -12.53 4.68 4.38
CA GLN A 203 -12.97 4.54 3.00
C GLN A 203 -13.35 3.09 2.71
N THR A 204 -14.52 2.90 2.12
CA THR A 204 -15.07 1.61 1.71
C THR A 204 -14.79 1.34 0.23
N VAL A 205 -14.87 0.06 -0.18
CA VAL A 205 -14.52 -0.35 -1.57
C VAL A 205 -15.49 0.19 -2.63
N ASP A 206 -16.66 0.66 -2.25
CA ASP A 206 -17.62 1.35 -3.11
C ASP A 206 -17.35 2.85 -3.27
N ASN A 207 -16.11 3.26 -3.04
CA ASN A 207 -15.66 4.65 -3.16
C ASN A 207 -16.42 5.63 -2.25
N THR A 208 -16.84 5.19 -1.06
CA THR A 208 -17.45 6.07 -0.06
C THR A 208 -16.48 6.33 1.09
N LEU A 209 -16.18 7.60 1.34
CA LEU A 209 -15.40 8.07 2.46
C LEU A 209 -16.34 8.50 3.59
N TYR A 210 -16.06 8.03 4.80
CA TYR A 210 -16.79 8.35 6.01
C TYR A 210 -15.87 9.07 7.00
N ALA A 211 -16.36 10.13 7.61
CA ALA A 211 -15.81 10.68 8.84
C ALA A 211 -16.69 10.26 10.01
N LEU A 212 -16.11 9.59 10.97
CA LEU A 212 -16.78 9.15 12.19
C LEU A 212 -16.16 9.87 13.39
N ASP A 213 -16.97 10.17 14.39
CA ASP A 213 -16.43 10.57 15.70
C ASP A 213 -15.61 9.42 16.28
N LYS A 214 -14.33 9.66 16.55
CA LYS A 214 -13.41 8.60 16.96
C LYS A 214 -13.75 7.96 18.31
N ASN A 215 -14.47 8.67 19.18
CA ASN A 215 -14.81 8.19 20.51
C ASN A 215 -16.10 7.36 20.54
N THR A 216 -17.05 7.68 19.66
CA THR A 216 -18.41 7.07 19.65
C THR A 216 -18.69 6.20 18.43
N GLY A 217 -17.95 6.39 17.31
CA GLY A 217 -18.21 5.74 16.03
C GLY A 217 -19.45 6.30 15.30
N GLN A 218 -20.03 7.41 15.77
CA GLN A 218 -21.13 8.08 15.08
C GLN A 218 -20.63 8.75 13.82
N GLU A 219 -21.43 8.70 12.76
CA GLU A 219 -21.15 9.37 11.50
C GLU A 219 -21.27 10.87 11.66
N ILE A 220 -20.23 11.60 11.26
CA ILE A 220 -20.23 13.07 11.18
C ILE A 220 -20.67 13.47 9.78
N TRP A 221 -20.05 12.90 8.77
CA TRP A 221 -20.38 13.07 7.35
C TRP A 221 -19.91 11.89 6.52
N LYS A 222 -20.41 11.80 5.30
CA LYS A 222 -19.91 10.89 4.27
C LYS A 222 -19.89 11.58 2.91
N PHE A 223 -18.97 11.10 2.05
CA PHE A 223 -18.81 11.55 0.68
C PHE A 223 -18.53 10.36 -0.22
N GLY A 224 -19.10 10.30 -1.40
CA GLY A 224 -18.91 9.21 -2.35
C GLY A 224 -18.67 9.69 -3.77
N VAL A 225 -17.87 8.95 -4.53
CA VAL A 225 -17.67 9.15 -5.97
C VAL A 225 -18.15 7.91 -6.75
N ALA A 226 -18.14 8.00 -8.08
CA ALA A 226 -18.56 6.90 -8.94
C ALA A 226 -17.79 5.61 -8.61
N HIS A 227 -18.52 4.50 -8.52
CA HIS A 227 -17.97 3.18 -8.24
C HIS A 227 -17.52 2.50 -9.54
N GLU A 228 -16.38 1.80 -9.46
CA GLU A 228 -15.86 0.94 -10.53
C GLU A 228 -16.16 -0.52 -10.21
N ASP A 229 -16.62 -1.29 -11.20
CA ASP A 229 -16.93 -2.71 -11.02
C ASP A 229 -15.68 -3.56 -10.75
N THR A 230 -14.52 -3.11 -11.21
CA THR A 230 -13.22 -3.79 -11.01
C THR A 230 -12.32 -2.95 -10.12
N VAL A 231 -11.99 -3.48 -8.96
CA VAL A 231 -11.15 -2.80 -7.95
C VAL A 231 -9.94 -3.65 -7.59
N ILE A 232 -8.75 -3.07 -7.62
CA ILE A 232 -7.53 -3.72 -7.12
C ILE A 232 -7.67 -3.90 -5.59
N ALA A 233 -7.14 -5.01 -5.07
CA ALA A 233 -7.07 -5.21 -3.63
C ALA A 233 -6.16 -4.17 -2.98
N GLY A 234 -6.65 -3.48 -1.95
CA GLY A 234 -5.99 -2.37 -1.29
C GLY A 234 -6.67 -1.03 -1.60
N GLY A 235 -5.99 0.06 -1.36
CA GLY A 235 -6.46 1.44 -1.55
C GLY A 235 -5.63 2.41 -0.75
N ALA A 236 -5.86 3.69 -0.93
CA ALA A 236 -5.17 4.77 -0.26
C ALA A 236 -5.89 5.15 1.03
N SER A 237 -5.20 5.15 2.17
CA SER A 237 -5.72 5.82 3.37
C SER A 237 -5.81 7.32 3.10
N PRO A 238 -6.92 8.00 3.44
CA PRO A 238 -7.05 9.43 3.21
C PRO A 238 -6.05 10.21 4.05
N ALA A 239 -5.51 11.31 3.50
CA ALA A 239 -4.68 12.23 4.27
C ALA A 239 -5.56 13.30 4.93
N TYR A 240 -5.04 13.92 5.99
CA TYR A 240 -5.68 15.04 6.66
C TYR A 240 -4.66 16.12 6.98
N ASP A 241 -4.96 17.33 6.58
CA ASP A 241 -4.22 18.52 6.97
C ASP A 241 -5.03 19.31 8.01
N ALA A 242 -4.42 19.49 9.18
CA ALA A 242 -5.07 20.17 10.31
C ALA A 242 -5.02 21.69 10.20
N GLU A 243 -4.01 22.24 9.50
CA GLU A 243 -3.84 23.69 9.36
C GLU A 243 -4.92 24.26 8.43
N ASP A 244 -5.12 23.65 7.27
CA ASP A 244 -6.14 24.06 6.31
C ASP A 244 -7.48 23.36 6.53
N ASN A 245 -7.55 22.45 7.50
CA ASN A 245 -8.74 21.66 7.86
C ASN A 245 -9.39 20.96 6.65
N VAL A 246 -8.57 20.21 5.90
CA VAL A 246 -8.98 19.48 4.71
C VAL A 246 -8.65 17.98 4.80
N VAL A 247 -9.49 17.18 4.15
CA VAL A 247 -9.25 15.76 3.91
C VAL A 247 -8.95 15.54 2.43
N ILE A 248 -7.90 14.79 2.14
CA ILE A 248 -7.47 14.44 0.79
C ILE A 248 -7.69 12.94 0.60
N ALA A 249 -8.54 12.56 -0.34
CA ALA A 249 -8.87 11.17 -0.61
C ALA A 249 -8.62 10.79 -2.07
N GLY A 250 -7.90 9.68 -2.27
CA GLY A 250 -7.73 9.03 -3.57
C GLY A 250 -8.68 7.85 -3.70
N PHE A 251 -9.29 7.68 -4.87
CA PHE A 251 -10.33 6.69 -5.12
C PHE A 251 -9.90 5.64 -6.17
N SER A 252 -10.64 4.54 -6.25
CA SER A 252 -10.35 3.44 -7.17
C SER A 252 -10.58 3.80 -8.65
N ASN A 253 -11.36 4.84 -8.93
CA ASN A 253 -11.59 5.37 -10.28
C ASN A 253 -10.48 6.34 -10.76
N GLY A 254 -9.44 6.57 -9.95
CA GLY A 254 -8.35 7.52 -10.26
C GLY A 254 -8.66 8.96 -9.90
N GLU A 255 -9.78 9.23 -9.25
CA GLU A 255 -10.13 10.55 -8.77
C GLU A 255 -9.45 10.85 -7.43
N ILE A 256 -8.84 12.03 -7.31
CA ILE A 256 -8.40 12.61 -6.04
C ILE A 256 -9.32 13.79 -5.71
N VAL A 257 -9.79 13.83 -4.47
CA VAL A 257 -10.74 14.85 -4.00
C VAL A 257 -10.20 15.49 -2.74
N VAL A 258 -10.30 16.82 -2.67
CA VAL A 258 -10.07 17.59 -1.43
C VAL A 258 -11.40 18.04 -0.87
N LEU A 259 -11.62 17.74 0.41
CA LEU A 259 -12.87 17.97 1.11
C LEU A 259 -12.65 18.89 2.32
N ASN A 260 -13.61 19.73 2.62
CA ASN A 260 -13.66 20.39 3.92
C ASN A 260 -13.84 19.34 5.02
N ALA A 261 -12.89 19.27 5.96
CA ALA A 261 -12.88 18.21 6.97
C ALA A 261 -14.05 18.29 7.96
N THR A 262 -14.63 19.47 8.19
CA THR A 262 -15.73 19.65 9.16
C THR A 262 -17.05 19.11 8.64
N VAL A 263 -17.34 19.32 7.34
CA VAL A 263 -18.67 19.05 6.76
C VAL A 263 -18.67 18.04 5.62
N GLY A 264 -17.49 17.63 5.14
CA GLY A 264 -17.36 16.64 4.06
C GLY A 264 -17.75 17.12 2.66
N THR A 265 -17.88 18.45 2.46
CA THR A 265 -18.17 19.01 1.13
C THR A 265 -16.90 19.08 0.29
N PRO A 266 -16.93 18.67 -1.00
CA PRO A 266 -15.80 18.77 -1.87
C PRO A 266 -15.46 20.24 -2.15
N LEU A 267 -14.16 20.57 -2.09
CA LEU A 267 -13.60 21.84 -2.50
C LEU A 267 -13.21 21.79 -3.98
N TRP A 268 -12.57 20.72 -4.39
CA TRP A 268 -12.24 20.41 -5.77
C TRP A 268 -11.94 18.92 -5.94
N SER A 269 -11.93 18.44 -7.20
CA SER A 269 -11.45 17.12 -7.57
C SER A 269 -10.60 17.15 -8.83
N SER A 270 -9.74 16.14 -9.03
CA SER A 270 -8.90 15.97 -10.21
C SER A 270 -8.75 14.49 -10.55
N MET A 271 -8.66 14.17 -11.84
CA MET A 271 -8.43 12.80 -12.32
C MET A 271 -6.94 12.57 -12.57
N LEU A 272 -6.41 11.49 -11.97
CA LEU A 272 -5.04 11.03 -12.18
C LEU A 272 -5.03 9.88 -13.19
N VAL A 273 -5.20 10.21 -14.46
CA VAL A 273 -5.27 9.24 -15.58
C VAL A 273 -4.20 9.60 -16.60
N ASP A 274 -3.52 8.60 -17.13
CA ASP A 274 -2.65 8.79 -18.29
C ASP A 274 -3.52 9.05 -19.53
N THR A 275 -3.58 10.31 -19.97
CA THR A 275 -4.38 10.73 -21.14
C THR A 275 -3.80 10.25 -22.46
N LYS A 276 -2.56 9.75 -22.50
CA LYS A 276 -1.87 9.28 -23.70
C LYS A 276 -2.18 7.82 -24.03
N GLN A 277 -2.62 7.03 -23.06
CA GLN A 277 -2.88 5.61 -23.20
C GLN A 277 -4.38 5.24 -23.09
N VAL A 278 -5.28 6.06 -23.59
CA VAL A 278 -6.72 5.74 -23.67
C VAL A 278 -6.96 4.67 -24.75
N SER A 279 -6.35 3.50 -24.65
CA SER A 279 -6.49 2.46 -25.68
C SER A 279 -7.08 1.13 -25.20
N SER A 280 -7.32 0.94 -23.92
CA SER A 280 -8.05 -0.24 -23.44
C SER A 280 -8.96 0.07 -22.27
N SER A 281 -10.20 -0.41 -22.36
CA SER A 281 -11.20 -0.43 -21.27
C SER A 281 -10.78 -1.31 -20.05
N THR A 282 -9.52 -1.74 -20.00
CA THR A 282 -8.95 -2.60 -18.98
C THR A 282 -7.94 -1.87 -18.09
N ASP A 283 -7.66 -0.59 -18.33
CA ASP A 283 -6.70 0.16 -17.52
C ASP A 283 -7.34 0.54 -16.17
N ILE A 284 -6.81 -0.04 -15.12
CA ILE A 284 -7.26 0.21 -13.75
C ILE A 284 -6.54 1.46 -13.23
N ASN A 285 -7.28 2.56 -13.06
CA ASN A 285 -6.73 3.88 -12.69
C ASN A 285 -6.64 4.11 -11.17
N THR A 286 -6.64 3.08 -10.37
CA THR A 286 -6.71 3.17 -8.92
C THR A 286 -5.59 4.03 -8.31
N ILE A 287 -5.96 4.97 -7.44
CA ILE A 287 -5.04 5.60 -6.49
C ILE A 287 -4.91 4.65 -5.30
N GLY A 288 -3.83 3.88 -5.27
CA GLY A 288 -3.61 2.86 -4.24
C GLY A 288 -2.61 3.28 -3.16
N ALA A 289 -1.76 4.25 -3.46
CA ALA A 289 -0.81 4.84 -2.52
C ALA A 289 -1.43 6.05 -1.80
N CYS A 290 -1.15 6.17 -0.51
CA CYS A 290 -1.65 7.27 0.30
C CYS A 290 -1.13 8.61 -0.22
N PRO A 291 -1.98 9.63 -0.44
CA PRO A 291 -1.53 10.97 -0.78
C PRO A 291 -0.73 11.56 0.38
N ILE A 292 0.31 12.33 0.05
CA ILE A 292 1.10 13.08 1.01
C ILE A 292 0.70 14.55 0.91
N VAL A 293 0.51 15.22 2.05
CA VAL A 293 0.23 16.66 2.09
C VAL A 293 1.29 17.37 2.90
N GLU A 294 1.93 18.39 2.30
CA GLU A 294 2.95 19.20 2.97
C GLU A 294 2.99 20.62 2.39
N ASN A 295 2.93 21.64 3.25
CA ASN A 295 3.09 23.05 2.89
C ASN A 295 2.23 23.51 1.69
N GLY A 296 0.95 23.13 1.67
CA GLY A 296 0.01 23.50 0.61
C GLY A 296 0.17 22.73 -0.70
N ALA A 297 1.01 21.67 -0.74
CA ALA A 297 1.14 20.79 -1.89
C ALA A 297 0.63 19.38 -1.54
N ILE A 298 0.00 18.72 -2.51
CA ILE A 298 -0.44 17.32 -2.45
C ILE A 298 0.40 16.53 -3.45
N TYR A 299 1.02 15.45 -2.97
CA TYR A 299 1.69 14.46 -3.83
C TYR A 299 0.83 13.21 -3.89
N ALA A 300 0.43 12.82 -5.10
CA ALA A 300 -0.42 11.65 -5.33
C ALA A 300 0.07 10.85 -6.53
N ILE A 301 -0.16 9.54 -6.48
CA ILE A 301 0.24 8.61 -7.53
C ILE A 301 -0.85 7.59 -7.81
N SER A 302 -1.13 7.34 -9.08
CA SER A 302 -2.03 6.29 -9.52
C SER A 302 -1.28 5.06 -10.03
N ASN A 303 -1.98 3.94 -10.12
CA ASN A 303 -1.46 2.73 -10.75
C ASN A 303 -1.22 2.93 -12.27
N SER A 304 -1.96 3.82 -12.90
CA SER A 304 -1.96 4.11 -14.34
C SER A 304 -0.94 5.15 -14.78
N ASN A 305 0.26 5.14 -14.17
CA ASN A 305 1.40 5.98 -14.56
C ASN A 305 1.20 7.50 -14.40
N SER A 306 0.41 7.96 -13.43
CA SER A 306 0.30 9.38 -13.13
C SER A 306 0.78 9.67 -11.71
N LEU A 307 1.98 10.26 -11.58
CA LEU A 307 2.52 10.85 -10.36
C LEU A 307 2.46 12.36 -10.48
N VAL A 308 1.79 13.01 -9.56
CA VAL A 308 1.53 14.46 -9.61
C VAL A 308 1.90 15.16 -8.31
N ALA A 309 2.28 16.44 -8.42
CA ALA A 309 2.12 17.42 -7.36
C ALA A 309 1.00 18.40 -7.74
N LEU A 310 0.09 18.63 -6.80
CA LEU A 310 -1.06 19.52 -6.97
C LEU A 310 -0.99 20.65 -5.94
N ASP A 311 -1.41 21.85 -6.30
CA ASP A 311 -1.69 22.91 -5.34
C ASP A 311 -2.92 22.50 -4.52
N MET A 312 -2.78 22.43 -3.20
CA MET A 312 -3.84 21.93 -2.31
C MET A 312 -5.07 22.82 -2.31
N ARG A 313 -4.91 24.12 -2.54
CA ARG A 313 -6.00 25.09 -2.49
C ARG A 313 -6.81 25.14 -3.79
N THR A 314 -6.13 25.01 -4.96
CA THR A 314 -6.77 25.17 -6.27
C THR A 314 -6.99 23.85 -7.02
N GLY A 315 -6.22 22.81 -6.70
CA GLY A 315 -6.18 21.56 -7.46
C GLY A 315 -5.36 21.64 -8.74
N ASP A 316 -4.70 22.80 -9.00
CA ASP A 316 -3.86 22.96 -10.18
C ASP A 316 -2.63 22.07 -10.12
N LYS A 317 -2.29 21.50 -11.27
CA LYS A 317 -1.11 20.63 -11.40
C LYS A 317 0.17 21.47 -11.38
N ILE A 318 1.01 21.29 -10.35
CA ILE A 318 2.34 21.92 -10.24
C ILE A 318 3.30 21.21 -11.21
N TRP A 319 3.31 19.88 -11.19
CA TRP A 319 4.03 19.02 -12.12
C TRP A 319 3.42 17.62 -12.20
N GLU A 320 3.77 16.90 -13.26
CA GLU A 320 3.36 15.49 -13.49
C GLU A 320 4.51 14.67 -14.07
N LYS A 321 4.55 13.37 -13.73
CA LYS A 321 5.48 12.37 -14.26
C LYS A 321 4.76 11.08 -14.61
N GLU A 322 5.20 10.44 -15.68
CA GLU A 322 4.70 9.14 -16.12
C GLU A 322 5.31 8.00 -15.28
N ILE A 323 4.93 7.94 -14.01
CA ILE A 323 5.35 6.92 -13.05
C ILE A 323 4.11 6.42 -12.33
N GLY A 324 3.87 5.10 -12.37
CA GLY A 324 2.76 4.45 -11.67
C GLY A 324 3.24 3.65 -10.46
N SER A 325 2.46 3.68 -9.38
CA SER A 325 2.72 2.88 -8.19
C SER A 325 1.46 2.61 -7.38
N MET A 326 1.47 1.47 -6.68
CA MET A 326 0.54 1.14 -5.60
C MET A 326 1.20 1.28 -4.22
N GLN A 327 2.51 1.58 -4.16
CA GLN A 327 3.27 1.69 -2.93
C GLN A 327 3.29 3.12 -2.39
N ASN A 328 3.21 3.25 -1.07
CA ASN A 328 3.31 4.56 -0.42
C ASN A 328 4.66 5.22 -0.73
N MET A 329 4.59 6.50 -1.05
CA MET A 329 5.75 7.33 -1.30
C MET A 329 6.41 7.76 0.02
N LEU A 330 7.67 8.16 -0.04
CA LEU A 330 8.41 8.66 1.09
C LEU A 330 8.89 10.09 0.82
N LEU A 331 8.36 11.05 1.58
CA LEU A 331 8.81 12.44 1.52
C LEU A 331 9.83 12.73 2.62
N VAL A 332 11.00 13.25 2.22
CA VAL A 332 12.09 13.61 3.15
C VAL A 332 12.73 14.93 2.73
N GLY A 333 12.45 15.99 3.48
CA GLY A 333 12.93 17.32 3.17
C GLY A 333 12.46 17.81 1.81
N GLN A 334 13.41 18.00 0.88
CA GLN A 334 13.10 18.47 -0.48
C GLN A 334 12.96 17.33 -1.50
N TYR A 335 12.93 16.07 -1.05
CA TYR A 335 12.97 14.92 -1.94
C TYR A 335 11.83 13.95 -1.70
N LEU A 336 11.26 13.49 -2.81
CA LEU A 336 10.26 12.43 -2.87
C LEU A 336 10.95 11.14 -3.37
N PHE A 337 10.78 10.04 -2.64
CA PHE A 337 11.26 8.73 -3.01
C PHE A 337 10.08 7.84 -3.37
N VAL A 338 10.11 7.26 -4.57
CA VAL A 338 8.98 6.52 -5.16
C VAL A 338 9.47 5.21 -5.73
N VAL A 339 8.85 4.10 -5.34
CA VAL A 339 9.03 2.81 -5.99
C VAL A 339 7.92 2.63 -7.03
N SER A 340 8.28 2.45 -8.29
CA SER A 340 7.30 2.24 -9.35
C SER A 340 6.81 0.79 -9.42
N ASN A 341 5.70 0.57 -10.13
CA ASN A 341 5.19 -0.77 -10.47
C ASN A 341 6.21 -1.63 -11.27
N LYS A 342 7.22 -0.99 -11.86
CA LYS A 342 8.32 -1.64 -12.58
C LYS A 342 9.50 -1.99 -11.68
N ASN A 343 9.38 -1.84 -10.34
CA ASN A 343 10.47 -2.02 -9.37
C ASN A 343 11.66 -1.07 -9.59
N VAL A 344 11.41 0.16 -10.03
CA VAL A 344 12.43 1.21 -10.08
C VAL A 344 12.20 2.17 -8.92
N LEU A 345 13.23 2.38 -8.11
CA LEU A 345 13.24 3.40 -7.06
C LEU A 345 13.76 4.71 -7.62
N TYR A 346 12.96 5.76 -7.52
CA TYR A 346 13.30 7.11 -7.93
C TYR A 346 13.53 8.00 -6.72
N ALA A 347 14.52 8.89 -6.80
CA ALA A 347 14.64 10.08 -5.96
C ALA A 347 14.36 11.31 -6.83
N MET A 348 13.45 12.16 -6.39
CA MET A 348 12.95 13.30 -7.15
C MET A 348 12.93 14.56 -6.29
N GLU A 349 13.17 15.71 -6.88
CA GLU A 349 12.91 17.00 -6.23
C GLU A 349 11.38 17.20 -6.11
N LYS A 350 10.88 17.42 -4.91
CA LYS A 350 9.42 17.54 -4.67
C LYS A 350 8.78 18.73 -5.36
N ASP A 351 9.53 19.85 -5.51
CA ASP A 351 8.97 21.09 -6.04
C ASP A 351 8.84 21.11 -7.58
N ARG A 352 9.65 20.29 -8.28
CA ARG A 352 9.71 20.28 -9.76
C ARG A 352 9.48 18.91 -10.38
N GLY A 353 9.46 17.86 -9.57
CA GLY A 353 9.40 16.50 -10.06
C GLY A 353 10.64 16.07 -10.86
N SER A 354 11.77 16.78 -10.74
CA SER A 354 13.01 16.44 -11.45
C SER A 354 13.62 15.20 -10.84
N ILE A 355 13.91 14.17 -11.64
CA ILE A 355 14.57 12.95 -11.19
C ILE A 355 16.03 13.29 -10.88
N VAL A 356 16.47 13.00 -9.65
CA VAL A 356 17.86 13.17 -9.21
C VAL A 356 18.67 11.93 -9.53
N TRP A 357 18.09 10.76 -9.20
CA TRP A 357 18.64 9.45 -9.54
C TRP A 357 17.52 8.40 -9.61
N SER A 358 17.78 7.31 -10.28
CA SER A 358 16.93 6.12 -10.31
C SER A 358 17.77 4.86 -10.11
N LEU A 359 17.16 3.83 -9.54
CA LEU A 359 17.76 2.54 -9.27
C LEU A 359 16.81 1.43 -9.71
N ASP A 360 17.20 0.62 -10.69
CA ASP A 360 16.47 -0.60 -11.02
C ASP A 360 16.71 -1.65 -9.93
N VAL A 361 15.68 -1.93 -9.15
CA VAL A 361 15.74 -2.88 -8.04
C VAL A 361 15.84 -4.33 -8.55
N LYS A 362 15.39 -4.61 -9.77
CA LYS A 362 15.42 -5.95 -10.37
C LYS A 362 16.81 -6.52 -10.50
N GLU A 363 17.84 -5.67 -10.67
CA GLU A 363 19.24 -6.08 -10.71
C GLU A 363 19.70 -6.76 -9.42
N TYR A 364 18.99 -6.52 -8.30
CA TYR A 364 19.34 -7.05 -6.98
C TYR A 364 18.46 -8.21 -6.54
N ILE A 365 17.43 -8.53 -7.30
CA ILE A 365 16.60 -9.71 -7.07
C ILE A 365 17.37 -10.94 -7.53
N GLN A 366 17.70 -11.85 -6.62
CA GLN A 366 18.37 -13.10 -6.97
C GLN A 366 17.46 -14.00 -7.80
N ASP A 367 18.10 -14.78 -8.69
CA ASP A 367 17.44 -15.72 -9.58
C ASP A 367 16.71 -16.82 -8.80
N ASP A 368 15.43 -16.63 -8.60
CA ASP A 368 14.50 -17.72 -8.31
C ASP A 368 13.87 -18.14 -9.64
N GLU A 369 13.63 -19.44 -9.85
CA GLU A 369 13.01 -19.95 -11.08
C GLU A 369 11.60 -19.36 -11.32
N ASP A 370 11.01 -18.72 -10.30
CA ASP A 370 9.71 -18.02 -10.30
C ASP A 370 9.85 -16.47 -10.22
N LYS A 371 10.79 -15.89 -10.95
CA LYS A 371 11.12 -14.43 -10.97
C LYS A 371 9.94 -13.45 -11.15
N SER A 372 8.75 -13.92 -11.45
CA SER A 372 7.71 -13.06 -12.00
C SER A 372 7.02 -12.13 -11.01
N LEU A 373 7.20 -12.27 -9.69
CA LEU A 373 6.38 -11.58 -8.71
C LEU A 373 7.10 -10.97 -7.48
N VAL A 374 8.43 -10.80 -7.53
CA VAL A 374 9.10 -10.05 -6.44
C VAL A 374 8.83 -8.57 -6.63
N TYR A 375 8.21 -7.94 -5.65
CA TYR A 375 7.97 -6.50 -5.63
C TYR A 375 8.62 -5.84 -4.40
N ALA A 376 8.97 -4.58 -4.56
CA ALA A 376 9.52 -3.78 -3.49
C ALA A 376 8.40 -3.15 -2.66
N ALA A 377 8.53 -3.20 -1.35
CA ALA A 377 7.65 -2.54 -0.40
C ALA A 377 7.93 -1.02 -0.33
N PRO A 378 7.10 -0.23 0.37
CA PRO A 378 7.36 1.19 0.57
C PRO A 378 8.76 1.45 1.16
N PRO A 379 9.50 2.46 0.68
CA PRO A 379 10.82 2.78 1.20
C PRO A 379 10.75 3.39 2.61
N LEU A 380 11.71 3.07 3.46
CA LEU A 380 11.88 3.63 4.80
C LEU A 380 13.24 4.31 4.91
N MET A 381 13.28 5.59 5.31
CA MET A 381 14.55 6.31 5.50
C MET A 381 15.01 6.25 6.95
N LEU A 382 16.21 5.73 7.17
CA LEU A 382 16.86 5.66 8.47
C LEU A 382 18.28 6.20 8.40
N ASN A 383 18.60 7.24 9.19
CA ASN A 383 19.93 7.84 9.24
C ASN A 383 20.50 8.22 7.87
N GLY A 384 19.66 8.69 6.94
CA GLY A 384 20.05 9.04 5.57
C GLY A 384 20.28 7.84 4.63
N GLN A 385 19.91 6.64 5.03
CA GLN A 385 19.91 5.44 4.20
C GLN A 385 18.46 4.98 3.96
N ILE A 386 18.15 4.53 2.76
CA ILE A 386 16.87 3.91 2.44
C ILE A 386 16.98 2.41 2.71
N LEU A 387 16.06 1.90 3.52
CA LEU A 387 15.79 0.47 3.62
C LEU A 387 14.63 0.13 2.70
N LEU A 388 14.86 -0.78 1.79
CA LEU A 388 13.85 -1.27 0.85
C LEU A 388 13.70 -2.78 1.04
N ALA A 389 12.58 -3.19 1.61
CA ALA A 389 12.23 -4.59 1.73
C ALA A 389 11.66 -5.10 0.41
N LEU A 390 12.03 -6.32 0.04
CA LEU A 390 11.49 -7.05 -1.11
C LEU A 390 10.61 -8.19 -0.61
N SER A 391 9.57 -8.52 -1.36
CA SER A 391 8.59 -9.55 -0.97
C SER A 391 9.18 -10.96 -0.78
N ASN A 392 10.39 -11.20 -1.28
CA ASN A 392 11.15 -12.44 -1.07
C ASN A 392 12.06 -12.41 0.19
N GLY A 393 11.84 -11.47 1.10
CA GLY A 393 12.59 -11.36 2.37
C GLY A 393 13.93 -10.66 2.29
N GLN A 394 14.35 -10.19 1.12
CA GLN A 394 15.57 -9.42 0.98
C GLN A 394 15.38 -7.97 1.39
N ILE A 395 16.37 -7.37 2.05
CA ILE A 395 16.41 -5.95 2.36
C ILE A 395 17.62 -5.32 1.70
N LEU A 396 17.39 -4.31 0.88
CA LEU A 396 18.42 -3.47 0.30
C LEU A 396 18.67 -2.25 1.19
N LYS A 397 19.93 -1.96 1.49
CA LYS A 397 20.35 -0.69 2.11
C LYS A 397 20.93 0.20 1.02
N ILE A 398 20.29 1.32 0.76
CA ILE A 398 20.57 2.21 -0.36
C ILE A 398 21.05 3.54 0.19
N ASP A 399 22.13 4.07 -0.36
CA ASP A 399 22.58 5.43 -0.10
C ASP A 399 21.56 6.42 -0.70
N ALA A 400 20.86 7.15 0.14
CA ALA A 400 19.81 8.06 -0.32
C ALA A 400 20.35 9.24 -1.16
N LEU A 401 21.62 9.60 -1.01
CA LEU A 401 22.24 10.69 -1.75
C LEU A 401 22.62 10.28 -3.18
N LYS A 402 22.98 9.00 -3.36
CA LYS A 402 23.58 8.49 -4.61
C LYS A 402 22.74 7.45 -5.33
N GLY A 403 21.71 6.90 -4.69
CA GLY A 403 20.94 5.79 -5.25
C GLY A 403 21.72 4.46 -5.37
N THR A 404 22.86 4.30 -4.67
CA THR A 404 23.68 3.10 -4.76
C THR A 404 23.41 2.14 -3.62
N VAL A 405 23.29 0.85 -3.93
CA VAL A 405 23.12 -0.21 -2.92
C VAL A 405 24.44 -0.39 -2.15
N LYS A 406 24.39 -0.20 -0.84
CA LYS A 406 25.53 -0.35 0.08
C LYS A 406 25.63 -1.74 0.66
N ALA A 407 24.50 -2.38 0.89
CA ALA A 407 24.43 -3.73 1.43
C ALA A 407 23.10 -4.37 1.06
N LYS A 408 23.11 -5.68 1.02
CA LYS A 408 21.95 -6.55 0.87
C LYS A 408 21.93 -7.50 2.06
N LYS A 409 20.75 -7.70 2.63
CA LYS A 409 20.54 -8.67 3.71
C LYS A 409 19.34 -9.53 3.37
N ASP A 410 19.51 -10.83 3.49
CA ASP A 410 18.43 -11.80 3.44
C ASP A 410 17.96 -12.09 4.88
N LEU A 411 16.64 -12.08 5.08
CA LEU A 411 16.03 -12.34 6.37
C LEU A 411 15.46 -13.74 6.51
N ASP A 412 15.50 -14.55 5.45
CA ASP A 412 14.88 -15.88 5.37
C ASP A 412 13.36 -15.88 5.69
N ILE A 413 12.69 -14.75 5.47
CA ILE A 413 11.26 -14.52 5.76
C ILE A 413 10.67 -13.52 4.77
N ASP A 414 9.49 -13.79 4.26
CA ASP A 414 8.79 -12.90 3.34
C ASP A 414 8.17 -11.71 4.09
N ILE A 415 8.43 -10.47 3.62
CA ILE A 415 7.90 -9.23 4.21
C ILE A 415 7.25 -8.38 3.12
N SER A 416 5.95 -8.50 2.95
CA SER A 416 5.20 -7.77 1.91
C SER A 416 4.81 -6.34 2.31
N ASN A 417 4.57 -6.08 3.59
CA ASN A 417 4.07 -4.79 4.09
C ASN A 417 5.16 -3.73 4.35
N GLY A 418 6.43 -4.08 4.07
CA GLY A 418 7.55 -3.20 4.37
C GLY A 418 7.94 -3.14 5.85
N LEU A 419 8.80 -2.19 6.16
CA LEU A 419 9.34 -1.99 7.51
C LEU A 419 8.84 -0.67 8.09
N ILE A 420 8.67 -0.63 9.41
CA ILE A 420 8.44 0.59 10.16
C ILE A 420 9.54 0.80 11.21
N ALA A 421 9.62 1.99 11.79
CA ALA A 421 10.58 2.26 12.86
C ALA A 421 9.91 3.03 14.01
N ALA A 422 10.21 2.64 15.24
CA ALA A 422 9.82 3.35 16.46
C ALA A 422 10.83 3.08 17.57
N GLU A 423 11.04 4.05 18.47
CA GLU A 423 11.98 3.97 19.59
C GLU A 423 13.39 3.51 19.19
N GLY A 424 13.83 3.91 17.99
CA GLY A 424 15.13 3.53 17.44
C GLY A 424 15.28 2.07 17.02
N GLN A 425 14.18 1.32 16.97
CA GLN A 425 14.10 -0.08 16.54
C GLN A 425 13.38 -0.17 15.18
N ILE A 426 13.71 -1.18 14.38
CA ILE A 426 13.05 -1.50 13.12
C ILE A 426 12.10 -2.67 13.39
N ILE A 427 10.89 -2.58 12.85
CA ILE A 427 9.83 -3.54 13.07
C ILE A 427 9.32 -4.01 11.72
N GLY A 428 9.25 -5.33 11.55
CA GLY A 428 8.67 -5.99 10.38
C GLY A 428 7.63 -7.02 10.78
N VAL A 429 6.73 -7.29 9.85
CA VAL A 429 5.74 -8.37 9.97
C VAL A 429 5.94 -9.29 8.78
N SER A 430 6.18 -10.60 9.04
CA SER A 430 6.28 -11.60 7.99
C SER A 430 4.90 -11.97 7.43
N ASP A 431 4.90 -12.44 6.20
CA ASP A 431 3.69 -12.99 5.57
C ASP A 431 3.15 -14.22 6.31
N GLY A 432 4.00 -14.89 7.11
CA GLY A 432 3.65 -15.96 8.03
C GLY A 432 2.95 -15.51 9.32
N ALA A 433 2.78 -14.21 9.54
CA ALA A 433 2.30 -13.58 10.79
C ALA A 433 3.28 -13.70 11.97
N ASP A 434 4.57 -13.47 11.70
CA ASP A 434 5.56 -13.27 12.74
C ASP A 434 5.89 -11.77 12.85
N LEU A 435 5.84 -11.27 14.07
CA LEU A 435 6.29 -9.92 14.41
C LEU A 435 7.77 -9.97 14.76
N ILE A 436 8.58 -9.18 14.07
CA ILE A 436 10.04 -9.22 14.22
C ILE A 436 10.53 -7.82 14.53
N VAL A 437 11.37 -7.72 15.56
CA VAL A 437 12.03 -6.47 15.93
C VAL A 437 13.54 -6.63 15.77
N PHE A 438 14.12 -5.65 15.09
CA PHE A 438 15.55 -5.55 14.81
C PHE A 438 16.16 -4.34 15.54
N LYS A 439 17.45 -4.45 15.82
CA LYS A 439 18.26 -3.34 16.32
C LYS A 439 19.52 -3.12 15.52
#